data_d9c2584aed78afaace1c5ec7347f1b0d
#
_entry.id   d9c2584aed78afaace1c5ec7347f1b0d
#
_cell.length_a   1.000
_cell.length_b   1.000
_cell.length_c   1.000
_cell.angle_alpha   90.00
_cell.angle_beta   90.00
_cell.angle_gamma   90.00
#
_symmetry.space_group_name_H-M   'P 1'
#
loop_
_entity.id
_entity.type
_entity.pdbx_description
1 polymer ?
#
loop_
_entity_poly.entity_id
_entity_poly.type
_entity_poly.pdbx_seq_one_letter_code
_entity_poly.pdbx_strand_id
1 'polypeptide(L)'
;MALTKKSQRDWLNLTREEPIDPEREIIDPHHHLWRTSGLPSYVLEDLWEDTESGHKIVKTVFMECGAEYRKSGPQHLRAVGETEFVKDTALASIGQGKAEIAGIVAYADLDQDNGLVREVLQAHEEYGAGFFRGIRHGGAHDPGKSLGWLNATPHANLFERDNFRRGVSLLGELGYTYDSWHYHFQNEAFADLAEAVPGTTIVLDHFGTPCGVGDYTGKAAEVLAQWRVDIHRLAKCPNVVVKIGGLAMPVNGFGWDGMDKPPSSDEVAAAHRDYYLETIEAFGPERCMFESNFPVDKLSLSYNVYWNAMKKIAANFSPAEQHSMFYATAERTYRLT
;
A
#
# COMPACT_ATOMS: atom_id res chain seq x y z
N MET A 1 19.34 8.82 18.16
CA MET A 1 19.96 7.48 18.10
C MET A 1 19.42 6.81 16.85
N ALA A 2 20.24 6.07 16.08
CA ALA A 2 19.71 5.39 14.88
C ALA A 2 18.70 4.32 15.29
N LEU A 3 17.58 4.21 14.56
CA LEU A 3 16.57 3.18 14.78
C LEU A 3 17.17 1.80 14.48
N THR A 4 17.08 0.88 15.42
CA THR A 4 17.50 -0.52 15.25
C THR A 4 16.30 -1.46 15.39
N LYS A 5 16.36 -2.65 14.81
CA LYS A 5 15.31 -3.67 15.00
C LYS A 5 15.01 -3.91 16.48
N LYS A 6 16.05 -3.98 17.32
CA LYS A 6 15.89 -4.21 18.76
C LYS A 6 15.17 -3.05 19.43
N SER A 7 15.61 -1.80 19.22
CA SER A 7 14.98 -0.63 19.86
C SER A 7 13.54 -0.44 19.40
N GLN A 8 13.24 -0.70 18.11
CA GLN A 8 11.88 -0.67 17.59
C GLN A 8 11.00 -1.76 18.22
N ARG A 9 11.49 -3.00 18.28
CA ARG A 9 10.76 -4.12 18.91
C ARG A 9 10.51 -3.85 20.40
N ASP A 10 11.51 -3.37 21.15
CA ASP A 10 11.38 -3.06 22.58
C ASP A 10 10.30 -2.00 22.80
N TRP A 11 10.25 -0.96 21.95
CA TRP A 11 9.22 0.09 22.00
C TRP A 11 7.84 -0.44 21.63
N LEU A 12 7.69 -1.17 20.51
CA LEU A 12 6.42 -1.76 20.09
C LEU A 12 5.82 -2.70 21.15
N ASN A 13 6.68 -3.40 21.90
CA ASN A 13 6.27 -4.30 22.97
C ASN A 13 5.72 -3.60 24.23
N LEU A 14 5.79 -2.26 24.31
CA LEU A 14 5.16 -1.51 25.40
C LEU A 14 3.61 -1.49 25.28
N THR A 15 3.07 -1.78 24.09
CA THR A 15 1.63 -1.94 23.87
C THR A 15 1.38 -3.33 23.31
N ARG A 16 0.84 -4.22 24.14
CA ARG A 16 0.49 -5.61 23.80
C ARG A 16 -0.98 -5.82 24.01
N GLU A 17 -1.60 -6.53 23.06
CA GLU A 17 -3.02 -6.86 23.08
C GLU A 17 -3.22 -8.31 22.65
N GLU A 18 -4.27 -8.93 23.17
CA GLU A 18 -4.72 -10.22 22.64
C GLU A 18 -5.36 -10.03 21.25
N PRO A 19 -5.12 -10.95 20.31
CA PRO A 19 -5.70 -10.87 18.97
C PRO A 19 -7.22 -10.99 19.01
N ILE A 20 -7.92 -10.08 18.34
CA ILE A 20 -9.37 -10.14 18.14
C ILE A 20 -9.66 -11.04 16.94
N ASP A 21 -10.63 -11.99 17.07
CA ASP A 21 -11.04 -12.90 15.98
C ASP A 21 -9.82 -13.50 15.23
N PRO A 22 -8.97 -14.29 15.94
CA PRO A 22 -7.69 -14.76 15.39
C PRO A 22 -7.84 -15.72 14.22
N GLU A 23 -9.00 -16.38 14.07
CA GLU A 23 -9.25 -17.37 13.02
C GLU A 23 -9.70 -16.75 11.69
N ARG A 24 -9.98 -15.45 11.65
CA ARG A 24 -10.33 -14.77 10.41
C ARG A 24 -9.17 -14.76 9.44
N GLU A 25 -9.37 -15.37 8.28
CA GLU A 25 -8.39 -15.32 7.20
C GLU A 25 -8.26 -13.91 6.63
N ILE A 26 -7.01 -13.50 6.43
CA ILE A 26 -6.64 -12.18 5.94
C ILE A 26 -5.65 -12.34 4.79
N ILE A 27 -5.88 -11.59 3.72
CA ILE A 27 -4.86 -11.28 2.72
C ILE A 27 -4.39 -9.86 3.00
N ASP A 28 -3.08 -9.69 3.27
CA ASP A 28 -2.47 -8.37 3.41
C ASP A 28 -1.91 -7.90 2.06
N PRO A 29 -2.61 -7.02 1.33
CA PRO A 29 -2.25 -6.67 -0.05
C PRO A 29 -1.16 -5.61 -0.17
N HIS A 30 -0.44 -5.29 0.93
CA HIS A 30 0.59 -4.25 0.87
C HIS A 30 1.66 -4.42 1.96
N HIS A 31 2.77 -4.99 1.60
CA HIS A 31 4.00 -4.96 2.39
C HIS A 31 5.21 -4.69 1.50
N HIS A 32 6.32 -4.33 2.12
CA HIS A 32 7.61 -4.13 1.45
C HIS A 32 8.66 -5.08 2.00
N LEU A 33 9.71 -5.31 1.23
CA LEU A 33 10.90 -6.06 1.66
C LEU A 33 12.16 -5.34 1.19
N TRP A 34 13.16 -5.24 2.04
CA TRP A 34 14.48 -4.71 1.69
C TRP A 34 15.57 -5.27 2.59
N ARG A 35 16.76 -5.49 2.04
CA ARG A 35 17.96 -5.83 2.81
C ARG A 35 18.65 -4.60 3.37
N THR A 36 18.69 -3.53 2.57
CA THR A 36 19.33 -2.26 2.92
C THR A 36 18.44 -1.09 2.51
N SER A 37 18.23 -0.18 3.44
CA SER A 37 17.50 1.08 3.21
C SER A 37 17.93 2.11 4.28
N GLY A 38 17.25 3.26 4.36
CA GLY A 38 17.37 4.19 5.49
C GLY A 38 16.75 3.69 6.80
N LEU A 39 15.97 2.60 6.74
CA LEU A 39 15.33 1.91 7.86
C LEU A 39 16.01 0.55 8.13
N PRO A 40 15.76 -0.09 9.28
CA PRO A 40 16.22 -1.46 9.54
C PRO A 40 15.80 -2.41 8.41
N SER A 41 16.64 -3.39 8.06
CA SER A 41 16.30 -4.38 7.05
C SER A 41 14.99 -5.11 7.42
N TYR A 42 14.19 -5.43 6.40
CA TYR A 42 12.95 -6.16 6.55
C TYR A 42 12.88 -7.23 5.46
N VAL A 43 13.01 -8.47 5.87
CA VAL A 43 13.09 -9.65 4.99
C VAL A 43 12.03 -10.66 5.37
N LEU A 44 12.00 -11.82 4.72
CA LEU A 44 10.94 -12.82 4.91
C LEU A 44 10.73 -13.23 6.37
N GLU A 45 11.80 -13.41 7.13
CA GLU A 45 11.74 -13.78 8.54
C GLU A 45 11.10 -12.67 9.39
N ASP A 46 11.38 -11.41 9.07
CA ASP A 46 10.77 -10.25 9.74
C ASP A 46 9.28 -10.13 9.39
N LEU A 47 8.90 -10.38 8.12
CA LEU A 47 7.52 -10.43 7.69
C LEU A 47 6.76 -11.54 8.43
N TRP A 48 7.34 -12.72 8.55
CA TRP A 48 6.73 -13.82 9.28
C TRP A 48 6.62 -13.54 10.79
N GLU A 49 7.61 -12.88 11.40
CA GLU A 49 7.49 -12.45 12.81
C GLU A 49 6.25 -11.56 13.01
N ASP A 50 5.95 -10.67 12.06
CA ASP A 50 4.78 -9.80 12.10
C ASP A 50 3.49 -10.58 11.78
N THR A 51 3.44 -11.36 10.72
CA THR A 51 2.22 -12.07 10.29
C THR A 51 1.81 -13.19 11.26
N GLU A 52 2.75 -13.74 12.04
CA GLU A 52 2.50 -14.72 13.09
C GLU A 52 2.16 -14.08 14.46
N SER A 53 1.94 -12.75 14.52
CA SER A 53 1.67 -12.04 15.78
C SER A 53 0.27 -12.29 16.36
N GLY A 54 -0.48 -13.27 15.86
CA GLY A 54 -1.74 -13.74 16.42
C GLY A 54 -2.95 -13.60 15.49
N HIS A 55 -2.78 -13.13 14.27
CA HIS A 55 -3.81 -13.10 13.22
C HIS A 55 -3.52 -14.12 12.14
N LYS A 56 -4.58 -14.62 11.47
CA LYS A 56 -4.46 -15.62 10.40
C LYS A 56 -4.22 -14.95 9.05
N ILE A 57 -3.00 -14.44 8.86
CA ILE A 57 -2.57 -13.93 7.56
C ILE A 57 -2.20 -15.12 6.67
N VAL A 58 -2.94 -15.32 5.59
CA VAL A 58 -2.72 -16.48 4.71
C VAL A 58 -1.90 -16.14 3.49
N LYS A 59 -2.10 -14.95 2.92
CA LYS A 59 -1.36 -14.45 1.76
C LYS A 59 -0.97 -12.99 1.95
N THR A 60 0.09 -12.57 1.26
CA THR A 60 0.49 -11.16 1.19
C THR A 60 0.80 -10.77 -0.24
N VAL A 61 0.76 -9.45 -0.55
CA VAL A 61 1.21 -8.90 -1.83
C VAL A 61 2.35 -7.93 -1.56
N PHE A 62 3.48 -8.18 -2.21
CA PHE A 62 4.62 -7.28 -2.19
C PHE A 62 4.34 -6.05 -3.04
N MET A 63 4.69 -4.89 -2.52
CA MET A 63 4.61 -3.61 -3.21
C MET A 63 6.03 -3.05 -3.41
N GLU A 64 6.33 -2.62 -4.63
CA GLU A 64 7.62 -2.03 -4.98
C GLU A 64 8.07 -0.97 -3.96
N CYS A 65 9.39 -0.88 -3.74
CA CYS A 65 9.99 0.11 -2.83
C CYS A 65 11.41 0.52 -3.24
N GLY A 66 11.84 0.16 -4.45
CA GLY A 66 13.16 0.48 -4.99
C GLY A 66 14.28 -0.42 -4.46
N ALA A 67 13.94 -1.58 -3.90
CA ALA A 67 14.92 -2.51 -3.35
C ALA A 67 15.59 -3.37 -4.44
N GLU A 68 16.86 -3.68 -4.24
CA GLU A 68 17.61 -4.69 -5.03
C GLU A 68 17.58 -4.47 -6.57
N TYR A 69 17.45 -3.24 -7.04
CA TYR A 69 17.50 -2.92 -8.47
C TYR A 69 18.81 -3.40 -9.10
N ARG A 70 18.75 -3.89 -10.35
CA ARG A 70 19.93 -4.29 -11.11
C ARG A 70 20.93 -3.13 -11.19
N LYS A 71 22.20 -3.39 -10.88
CA LYS A 71 23.27 -2.38 -10.89
C LYS A 71 23.82 -2.10 -12.29
N SER A 72 23.52 -2.95 -13.26
CA SER A 72 23.98 -2.88 -14.65
C SER A 72 22.85 -3.20 -15.61
N GLY A 73 23.08 -3.05 -16.91
CA GLY A 73 22.10 -3.25 -17.96
C GLY A 73 21.29 -2.00 -18.29
N PRO A 74 20.31 -2.10 -19.20
CA PRO A 74 19.45 -0.99 -19.60
C PRO A 74 18.73 -0.38 -18.40
N GLN A 75 18.69 0.96 -18.34
CA GLN A 75 18.15 1.68 -17.19
C GLN A 75 16.68 1.33 -16.91
N HIS A 76 15.86 1.21 -17.96
CA HIS A 76 14.45 0.89 -17.87
C HIS A 76 14.16 -0.53 -17.32
N LEU A 77 15.14 -1.46 -17.43
CA LEU A 77 15.03 -2.82 -16.90
C LEU A 77 15.61 -3.00 -15.49
N ARG A 78 16.19 -1.96 -14.89
CA ARG A 78 16.83 -2.13 -13.57
C ARG A 78 15.87 -2.51 -12.46
N ALA A 79 14.63 -2.02 -12.51
CA ALA A 79 13.60 -2.37 -11.53
C ALA A 79 13.24 -3.88 -11.52
N VAL A 80 13.50 -4.60 -12.61
CA VAL A 80 13.28 -6.05 -12.69
C VAL A 80 14.09 -6.81 -11.63
N GLY A 81 15.22 -6.26 -11.16
CA GLY A 81 16.02 -6.84 -10.08
C GLY A 81 15.24 -6.98 -8.77
N GLU A 82 14.34 -6.05 -8.48
CA GLU A 82 13.45 -6.15 -7.32
C GLU A 82 12.46 -7.31 -7.49
N THR A 83 11.89 -7.49 -8.69
CA THR A 83 11.02 -8.63 -9.01
C THR A 83 11.76 -9.97 -8.85
N GLU A 84 13.01 -10.06 -9.32
CA GLU A 84 13.85 -11.26 -9.14
C GLU A 84 14.06 -11.58 -7.65
N PHE A 85 14.42 -10.57 -6.85
CA PHE A 85 14.60 -10.71 -5.41
C PHE A 85 13.33 -11.19 -4.70
N VAL A 86 12.19 -10.55 -5.00
CA VAL A 86 10.93 -10.88 -4.32
C VAL A 86 10.36 -12.22 -4.81
N LYS A 87 10.54 -12.58 -6.08
CA LYS A 87 10.17 -13.89 -6.62
C LYS A 87 10.90 -15.01 -5.88
N ASP A 88 12.20 -14.88 -5.63
CA ASP A 88 12.96 -15.87 -4.87
C ASP A 88 12.45 -15.98 -3.43
N THR A 89 12.10 -14.85 -2.82
CA THR A 89 11.51 -14.77 -1.47
C THR A 89 10.11 -15.37 -1.43
N ALA A 90 9.29 -15.13 -2.45
CA ALA A 90 7.94 -15.71 -2.59
C ALA A 90 7.99 -17.23 -2.72
N LEU A 91 8.87 -17.75 -3.57
CA LEU A 91 9.09 -19.19 -3.69
C LEU A 91 9.52 -19.82 -2.36
N ALA A 92 10.37 -19.15 -1.58
CA ALA A 92 10.78 -19.61 -0.27
C ALA A 92 9.64 -19.58 0.77
N SER A 93 8.61 -18.78 0.57
CA SER A 93 7.46 -18.71 1.49
C SER A 93 6.42 -19.82 1.31
N ILE A 94 6.40 -20.48 0.14
CA ILE A 94 5.38 -21.49 -0.20
C ILE A 94 5.54 -22.74 0.68
N GLY A 95 4.40 -23.24 1.20
CA GLY A 95 4.33 -24.52 1.91
C GLY A 95 4.99 -24.53 3.29
N GLN A 96 5.31 -23.37 3.85
CA GLN A 96 5.94 -23.28 5.18
C GLN A 96 4.93 -23.27 6.34
N GLY A 97 3.62 -23.29 6.05
CA GLY A 97 2.56 -23.17 7.06
C GLY A 97 2.45 -21.76 7.64
N LYS A 98 3.00 -20.76 6.95
CA LYS A 98 3.01 -19.33 7.29
C LYS A 98 2.39 -18.53 6.15
N ALA A 99 2.27 -17.22 6.33
CA ALA A 99 1.81 -16.32 5.26
C ALA A 99 2.68 -16.46 4.01
N GLU A 100 2.04 -16.66 2.84
CA GLU A 100 2.72 -16.79 1.56
C GLU A 100 2.70 -15.46 0.80
N ILE A 101 3.80 -15.09 0.17
CA ILE A 101 3.83 -13.95 -0.75
C ILE A 101 3.23 -14.43 -2.06
N ALA A 102 1.99 -14.02 -2.36
CA ALA A 102 1.19 -14.52 -3.47
C ALA A 102 1.16 -13.59 -4.69
N GLY A 103 1.66 -12.37 -4.56
CA GLY A 103 1.69 -11.38 -5.65
C GLY A 103 2.81 -10.37 -5.52
N ILE A 104 3.22 -9.84 -6.66
CA ILE A 104 4.22 -8.78 -6.79
C ILE A 104 3.62 -7.65 -7.61
N VAL A 105 3.54 -6.47 -7.04
CA VAL A 105 3.30 -5.22 -7.76
C VAL A 105 4.66 -4.53 -7.89
N ALA A 106 5.16 -4.46 -9.11
CA ALA A 106 6.49 -4.00 -9.43
C ALA A 106 6.52 -2.52 -9.86
N TYR A 107 7.69 -1.99 -10.14
CA TYR A 107 7.85 -0.65 -10.71
C TYR A 107 8.14 -0.69 -12.20
N ALA A 108 7.45 0.14 -12.96
CA ALA A 108 7.83 0.54 -14.32
C ALA A 108 7.58 2.05 -14.50
N ASP A 109 8.43 2.73 -15.25
CA ASP A 109 8.16 4.11 -15.66
C ASP A 109 7.12 4.11 -16.79
N LEU A 110 5.87 4.35 -16.43
CA LEU A 110 4.73 4.37 -17.36
C LEU A 110 4.68 5.63 -18.22
N ASP A 111 5.50 6.66 -17.94
CA ASP A 111 5.59 7.89 -18.72
C ASP A 111 6.60 7.78 -19.89
N GLN A 112 6.89 6.56 -20.32
CA GLN A 112 7.76 6.25 -21.45
C GLN A 112 6.94 5.90 -22.71
N ASP A 113 7.66 5.68 -23.83
CA ASP A 113 7.06 5.06 -25.03
C ASP A 113 6.51 3.66 -24.70
N ASN A 114 5.33 3.35 -25.25
CA ASN A 114 4.66 2.05 -24.99
C ASN A 114 5.52 0.84 -25.41
N GLY A 115 6.45 0.97 -26.35
CA GLY A 115 7.40 -0.09 -26.69
C GLY A 115 8.32 -0.43 -25.52
N LEU A 116 8.89 0.60 -24.89
CA LEU A 116 9.73 0.42 -23.69
C LEU A 116 8.91 -0.09 -22.49
N VAL A 117 7.67 0.42 -22.30
CA VAL A 117 6.80 -0.07 -21.25
C VAL A 117 6.51 -1.56 -21.44
N ARG A 118 6.17 -2.00 -22.67
CA ARG A 118 5.94 -3.42 -22.96
C ARG A 118 7.16 -4.28 -22.68
N GLU A 119 8.36 -3.83 -23.04
CA GLU A 119 9.62 -4.54 -22.75
C GLU A 119 9.80 -4.76 -21.24
N VAL A 120 9.55 -3.72 -20.42
CA VAL A 120 9.64 -3.82 -18.94
C VAL A 120 8.59 -4.78 -18.40
N LEU A 121 7.33 -4.69 -18.85
CA LEU A 121 6.26 -5.59 -18.41
C LEU A 121 6.54 -7.06 -18.76
N GLN A 122 7.04 -7.32 -19.97
CA GLN A 122 7.46 -8.66 -20.38
C GLN A 122 8.59 -9.20 -19.50
N ALA A 123 9.55 -8.35 -19.16
CA ALA A 123 10.63 -8.73 -18.26
C ALA A 123 10.11 -9.05 -16.83
N HIS A 124 9.17 -8.26 -16.30
CA HIS A 124 8.54 -8.57 -15.01
C HIS A 124 7.75 -9.88 -15.04
N GLU A 125 7.04 -10.16 -16.12
CA GLU A 125 6.33 -11.44 -16.31
C GLU A 125 7.30 -12.62 -16.35
N GLU A 126 8.36 -12.53 -17.17
CA GLU A 126 9.38 -13.58 -17.32
C GLU A 126 10.09 -13.87 -15.99
N TYR A 127 10.59 -12.81 -15.31
CA TYR A 127 11.36 -12.98 -14.08
C TYR A 127 10.49 -13.11 -12.83
N GLY A 128 9.24 -12.75 -12.90
CA GLY A 128 8.27 -12.86 -11.80
C GLY A 128 7.70 -14.27 -11.60
N ALA A 129 7.93 -15.20 -12.53
CA ALA A 129 7.56 -16.61 -12.41
C ALA A 129 6.09 -16.84 -12.00
N GLY A 130 5.17 -16.05 -12.53
CA GLY A 130 3.74 -16.13 -12.23
C GLY A 130 3.29 -15.35 -10.98
N PHE A 131 4.18 -14.63 -10.29
CA PHE A 131 3.80 -13.76 -9.15
C PHE A 131 3.48 -12.31 -9.57
N PHE A 132 3.89 -11.87 -10.76
CA PHE A 132 3.65 -10.49 -11.20
C PHE A 132 2.15 -10.21 -11.39
N ARG A 133 1.66 -9.07 -10.83
CA ARG A 133 0.24 -8.72 -10.80
C ARG A 133 -0.06 -7.35 -11.35
N GLY A 134 0.85 -6.41 -11.25
CA GLY A 134 0.63 -5.03 -11.63
C GLY A 134 1.84 -4.13 -11.44
N ILE A 135 1.65 -2.86 -11.70
CA ILE A 135 2.68 -1.83 -11.56
C ILE A 135 2.23 -0.78 -10.55
N ARG A 136 3.13 -0.39 -9.65
CA ARG A 136 3.03 0.86 -8.92
C ARG A 136 4.03 1.88 -9.48
N HIS A 137 3.53 2.93 -10.08
CA HIS A 137 4.27 4.14 -10.39
C HIS A 137 3.64 5.27 -9.61
N GLY A 138 4.18 5.54 -8.42
CA GLY A 138 3.61 6.51 -7.48
C GLY A 138 3.63 7.93 -8.04
N GLY A 139 2.54 8.66 -7.79
CA GLY A 139 2.39 10.06 -8.17
C GLY A 139 2.81 11.06 -7.10
N ALA A 140 3.24 10.60 -5.91
CA ALA A 140 3.55 11.46 -4.78
C ALA A 140 4.60 12.52 -5.15
N HIS A 141 4.21 13.79 -5.13
CA HIS A 141 5.06 14.93 -5.44
C HIS A 141 4.73 16.11 -4.54
N ASP A 142 5.70 16.52 -3.72
CA ASP A 142 5.67 17.73 -2.90
C ASP A 142 6.75 18.69 -3.38
N PRO A 143 6.42 19.70 -4.22
CA PRO A 143 7.40 20.61 -4.79
C PRO A 143 8.06 21.50 -3.73
N GLY A 144 7.34 21.81 -2.68
CA GLY A 144 7.83 22.62 -1.55
C GLY A 144 8.69 21.85 -0.57
N LYS A 145 8.66 20.51 -0.63
CA LYS A 145 9.31 19.61 0.33
C LYS A 145 8.92 19.90 1.78
N SER A 146 7.74 20.46 1.98
CA SER A 146 7.23 20.85 3.30
C SER A 146 6.87 19.63 4.15
N LEU A 147 6.51 18.52 3.48
CA LEU A 147 6.13 17.27 4.15
C LEU A 147 7.33 16.55 4.79
N GLY A 148 8.56 16.84 4.35
CA GLY A 148 9.76 16.13 4.82
C GLY A 148 9.75 14.63 4.52
N TRP A 149 8.93 14.20 3.56
CA TRP A 149 8.73 12.83 3.14
C TRP A 149 9.18 12.60 1.69
N LEU A 150 8.96 11.40 1.15
CA LEU A 150 9.46 11.01 -0.16
C LEU A 150 8.63 11.65 -1.29
N ASN A 151 9.30 11.97 -2.40
CA ASN A 151 8.67 12.16 -3.70
C ASN A 151 8.86 10.90 -4.54
N ALA A 152 7.78 10.30 -5.04
CA ALA A 152 7.82 9.13 -5.91
C ALA A 152 8.13 9.51 -7.37
N THR A 153 7.81 10.74 -7.75
CA THR A 153 8.05 11.26 -9.10
C THR A 153 8.58 12.69 -9.08
N PRO A 154 9.40 13.10 -10.06
CA PRO A 154 9.79 14.48 -10.24
C PRO A 154 8.66 15.34 -10.89
N HIS A 155 7.59 14.73 -11.37
CA HIS A 155 6.54 15.38 -12.16
C HIS A 155 5.31 15.70 -11.32
N ALA A 156 5.04 17.00 -11.08
CA ALA A 156 3.85 17.44 -10.35
C ALA A 156 2.53 17.04 -11.05
N ASN A 157 2.55 16.94 -12.38
CA ASN A 157 1.40 16.65 -13.23
C ASN A 157 1.49 15.25 -13.88
N LEU A 158 2.02 14.25 -13.18
CA LEU A 158 2.20 12.91 -13.74
C LEU A 158 0.90 12.33 -14.31
N PHE A 159 -0.21 12.45 -13.60
CA PHE A 159 -1.51 11.89 -13.98
C PHE A 159 -2.16 12.55 -15.20
N GLU A 160 -1.69 13.73 -15.58
CA GLU A 160 -2.18 14.48 -16.74
C GLU A 160 -1.41 14.16 -18.03
N ARG A 161 -0.23 13.53 -17.91
CA ARG A 161 0.67 13.32 -19.04
C ARG A 161 0.16 12.23 -19.97
N ASP A 162 0.13 12.52 -21.27
CA ASP A 162 -0.41 11.61 -22.29
C ASP A 162 0.34 10.26 -22.33
N ASN A 163 1.68 10.27 -22.21
CA ASN A 163 2.44 9.04 -22.19
C ASN A 163 2.05 8.18 -20.99
N PHE A 164 1.96 8.80 -19.82
CA PHE A 164 1.57 8.12 -18.59
C PHE A 164 0.19 7.48 -18.70
N ARG A 165 -0.81 8.22 -19.18
CA ARG A 165 -2.17 7.70 -19.42
C ARG A 165 -2.18 6.53 -20.40
N ARG A 166 -1.36 6.61 -21.47
CA ARG A 166 -1.20 5.48 -22.40
C ARG A 166 -0.54 4.27 -21.73
N GLY A 167 0.49 4.48 -20.89
CA GLY A 167 1.13 3.42 -20.13
C GLY A 167 0.18 2.74 -19.14
N VAL A 168 -0.65 3.52 -18.44
CA VAL A 168 -1.69 2.98 -17.55
C VAL A 168 -2.77 2.22 -18.33
N SER A 169 -3.21 2.75 -19.49
CA SER A 169 -4.17 2.05 -20.36
C SER A 169 -3.62 0.71 -20.83
N LEU A 170 -2.33 0.66 -21.19
CA LEU A 170 -1.65 -0.56 -21.60
C LEU A 170 -1.66 -1.65 -20.51
N LEU A 171 -1.57 -1.29 -19.23
CA LEU A 171 -1.71 -2.25 -18.14
C LEU A 171 -3.07 -2.94 -18.18
N GLY A 172 -4.15 -2.17 -18.36
CA GLY A 172 -5.51 -2.72 -18.49
C GLY A 172 -5.67 -3.66 -19.69
N GLU A 173 -5.12 -3.29 -20.86
CA GLU A 173 -5.12 -4.14 -22.06
C GLU A 173 -4.43 -5.49 -21.81
N LEU A 174 -3.41 -5.51 -20.97
CA LEU A 174 -2.63 -6.71 -20.62
C LEU A 174 -3.16 -7.45 -19.38
N GLY A 175 -4.19 -6.90 -18.73
CA GLY A 175 -4.81 -7.49 -17.53
C GLY A 175 -4.03 -7.28 -16.23
N TYR A 176 -3.16 -6.25 -16.16
CA TYR A 176 -2.44 -5.86 -14.95
C TYR A 176 -3.14 -4.71 -14.22
N THR A 177 -2.92 -4.59 -12.90
CA THR A 177 -3.37 -3.45 -12.11
C THR A 177 -2.38 -2.28 -12.21
N TYR A 178 -2.91 -1.07 -11.98
CA TYR A 178 -2.12 0.12 -11.70
C TYR A 178 -2.37 0.55 -10.26
N ASP A 179 -1.34 0.51 -9.42
CA ASP A 179 -1.38 0.99 -8.03
C ASP A 179 -0.75 2.38 -7.93
N SER A 180 -1.33 3.29 -7.16
CA SER A 180 -0.80 4.64 -6.98
C SER A 180 -0.71 5.05 -5.54
N TRP A 181 0.52 5.34 -5.10
CA TRP A 181 0.78 6.12 -3.91
C TRP A 181 0.99 7.59 -4.29
N HIS A 182 0.18 8.48 -3.74
CA HIS A 182 0.27 9.92 -3.94
C HIS A 182 -0.29 10.66 -2.71
N TYR A 183 -0.13 11.99 -2.65
CA TYR A 183 -0.65 12.82 -1.57
C TYR A 183 -2.06 13.31 -1.86
N HIS A 184 -2.87 13.50 -0.82
CA HIS A 184 -4.30 13.83 -0.93
C HIS A 184 -4.63 15.02 -1.85
N PHE A 185 -3.77 16.03 -1.92
CA PHE A 185 -3.97 17.17 -2.82
C PHE A 185 -3.78 16.85 -4.31
N GLN A 186 -3.43 15.61 -4.64
CA GLN A 186 -3.34 15.08 -6.00
C GLN A 186 -4.54 14.18 -6.35
N ASN A 187 -5.48 13.95 -5.42
CA ASN A 187 -6.63 13.07 -5.62
C ASN A 187 -7.52 13.51 -6.80
N GLU A 188 -7.68 14.81 -7.03
CA GLU A 188 -8.46 15.33 -8.17
C GLU A 188 -7.85 14.90 -9.51
N ALA A 189 -6.55 15.10 -9.68
CA ALA A 189 -5.84 14.69 -10.90
C ALA A 189 -5.81 13.16 -11.05
N PHE A 190 -5.79 12.42 -9.95
CA PHE A 190 -5.89 10.97 -9.96
C PHE A 190 -7.30 10.50 -10.38
N ALA A 191 -8.36 11.21 -10.00
CA ALA A 191 -9.71 10.94 -10.49
C ALA A 191 -9.82 11.20 -12.00
N ASP A 192 -9.19 12.27 -12.52
CA ASP A 192 -9.12 12.55 -13.97
C ASP A 192 -8.40 11.42 -14.73
N LEU A 193 -7.35 10.84 -14.14
CA LEU A 193 -6.69 9.66 -14.69
C LEU A 193 -7.65 8.46 -14.74
N ALA A 194 -8.33 8.17 -13.62
CA ALA A 194 -9.25 7.03 -13.53
C ALA A 194 -10.38 7.11 -14.57
N GLU A 195 -10.94 8.30 -14.77
CA GLU A 195 -11.94 8.60 -15.80
C GLU A 195 -11.39 8.43 -17.23
N ALA A 196 -10.12 8.78 -17.45
CA ALA A 196 -9.47 8.71 -18.75
C ALA A 196 -9.09 7.27 -19.18
N VAL A 197 -8.92 6.36 -18.23
CA VAL A 197 -8.48 4.97 -18.49
C VAL A 197 -9.44 3.93 -17.88
N PRO A 198 -10.73 3.93 -18.27
CA PRO A 198 -11.76 3.11 -17.62
C PRO A 198 -11.55 1.59 -17.78
N GLY A 199 -10.69 1.17 -18.71
CA GLY A 199 -10.36 -0.24 -18.96
C GLY A 199 -9.31 -0.82 -18.03
N THR A 200 -8.69 0.01 -17.17
CA THR A 200 -7.64 -0.43 -16.25
C THR A 200 -8.16 -0.45 -14.82
N THR A 201 -7.96 -1.56 -14.10
CA THR A 201 -8.19 -1.58 -12.65
C THR A 201 -7.12 -0.75 -11.96
N ILE A 202 -7.55 0.32 -11.31
CA ILE A 202 -6.70 1.27 -10.59
C ILE A 202 -6.87 1.05 -9.09
N VAL A 203 -5.75 0.98 -8.37
CA VAL A 203 -5.73 0.82 -6.92
C VAL A 203 -5.23 2.11 -6.29
N LEU A 204 -6.08 2.73 -5.47
CA LEU A 204 -5.73 3.88 -4.65
C LEU A 204 -5.06 3.39 -3.37
N ASP A 205 -3.75 3.62 -3.20
CA ASP A 205 -3.03 3.29 -1.97
C ASP A 205 -3.33 4.32 -0.87
N HIS A 206 -3.48 3.83 0.37
CA HIS A 206 -3.46 4.64 1.60
C HIS A 206 -4.45 5.81 1.63
N PHE A 207 -5.66 5.61 1.11
CA PHE A 207 -6.69 6.66 1.02
C PHE A 207 -6.24 7.91 0.23
N GLY A 208 -5.21 7.82 -0.63
CA GLY A 208 -4.57 8.98 -1.24
C GLY A 208 -3.80 9.82 -0.23
N THR A 209 -3.26 9.21 0.80
CA THR A 209 -2.34 9.75 1.81
C THR A 209 -2.73 11.13 2.34
N PRO A 210 -3.75 11.26 3.21
CA PRO A 210 -4.06 12.50 3.89
C PRO A 210 -2.87 12.99 4.72
N CYS A 211 -2.33 14.17 4.41
CA CYS A 211 -1.15 14.72 5.06
C CYS A 211 -1.51 15.52 6.31
N GLY A 212 -0.72 15.37 7.39
CA GLY A 212 -0.89 16.10 8.65
C GLY A 212 0.35 16.83 9.14
N VAL A 213 1.41 16.85 8.32
CA VAL A 213 2.69 17.52 8.65
C VAL A 213 3.01 18.64 7.66
N GLY A 214 4.09 19.38 7.90
CA GLY A 214 4.52 20.46 7.03
C GLY A 214 3.44 21.55 6.90
N ASP A 215 3.09 21.92 5.69
CA ASP A 215 2.09 22.93 5.38
C ASP A 215 0.66 22.53 5.83
N TYR A 216 0.45 21.26 6.20
CA TYR A 216 -0.83 20.70 6.66
C TYR A 216 -0.90 20.55 8.18
N THR A 217 0.16 20.93 8.92
CA THR A 217 0.16 20.91 10.39
C THR A 217 -0.96 21.79 10.95
N GLY A 218 -1.81 21.21 11.79
CA GLY A 218 -2.96 21.89 12.39
C GLY A 218 -4.18 22.10 11.47
N LYS A 219 -4.14 21.55 10.24
CA LYS A 219 -5.21 21.70 9.25
C LYS A 219 -6.04 20.40 9.03
N ALA A 220 -6.05 19.50 10.01
CA ALA A 220 -6.71 18.21 9.87
C ALA A 220 -8.17 18.29 9.40
N ALA A 221 -8.94 19.27 9.91
CA ALA A 221 -10.34 19.47 9.50
C ALA A 221 -10.47 19.94 8.04
N GLU A 222 -9.57 20.80 7.57
CA GLU A 222 -9.54 21.26 6.17
C GLU A 222 -9.15 20.12 5.23
N VAL A 223 -8.11 19.37 5.59
CA VAL A 223 -7.65 18.19 4.84
C VAL A 223 -8.78 17.16 4.74
N LEU A 224 -9.44 16.82 5.86
CA LEU A 224 -10.54 15.87 5.88
C LEU A 224 -11.71 16.33 5.01
N ALA A 225 -12.06 17.62 5.04
CA ALA A 225 -13.17 18.17 4.26
C ALA A 225 -12.92 18.07 2.75
N GLN A 226 -11.73 18.46 2.27
CA GLN A 226 -11.36 18.34 0.87
C GLN A 226 -11.22 16.87 0.45
N TRP A 227 -10.53 16.07 1.26
CA TRP A 227 -10.35 14.65 1.03
C TRP A 227 -11.69 13.90 0.84
N ARG A 228 -12.73 14.23 1.62
CA ARG A 228 -14.08 13.67 1.45
C ARG A 228 -14.65 13.94 0.06
N VAL A 229 -14.52 15.16 -0.43
CA VAL A 229 -15.01 15.52 -1.78
C VAL A 229 -14.32 14.66 -2.82
N ASP A 230 -13.00 14.49 -2.71
CA ASP A 230 -12.20 13.76 -3.67
C ASP A 230 -12.49 12.24 -3.62
N ILE A 231 -12.63 11.67 -2.42
CA ILE A 231 -12.96 10.25 -2.22
C ILE A 231 -14.33 9.92 -2.81
N HIS A 232 -15.33 10.78 -2.62
CA HIS A 232 -16.64 10.59 -3.24
C HIS A 232 -16.61 10.72 -4.77
N ARG A 233 -15.72 11.54 -5.33
CA ARG A 233 -15.50 11.59 -6.77
C ARG A 233 -14.86 10.30 -7.27
N LEU A 234 -13.78 9.84 -6.64
CA LEU A 234 -13.07 8.59 -6.95
C LEU A 234 -14.00 7.37 -6.86
N ALA A 235 -14.89 7.34 -5.89
CA ALA A 235 -15.85 6.26 -5.72
C ALA A 235 -16.83 6.10 -6.89
N LYS A 236 -17.07 7.17 -7.69
CA LYS A 236 -17.88 7.12 -8.91
C LYS A 236 -17.15 6.44 -10.08
N CYS A 237 -15.84 6.30 -10.02
CA CYS A 237 -15.05 5.59 -11.01
C CYS A 237 -15.14 4.08 -10.73
N PRO A 238 -15.82 3.26 -11.56
CA PRO A 238 -16.06 1.84 -11.28
C PRO A 238 -14.80 1.00 -11.36
N ASN A 239 -13.75 1.50 -12.01
CA ASN A 239 -12.44 0.87 -12.16
C ASN A 239 -11.50 1.16 -11.00
N VAL A 240 -11.92 1.90 -9.97
CA VAL A 240 -11.09 2.21 -8.79
C VAL A 240 -11.44 1.29 -7.63
N VAL A 241 -10.42 0.64 -7.08
CA VAL A 241 -10.41 -0.12 -5.82
C VAL A 241 -9.51 0.61 -4.84
N VAL A 242 -9.79 0.56 -3.55
CA VAL A 242 -9.04 1.31 -2.56
C VAL A 242 -8.43 0.41 -1.49
N LYS A 243 -7.16 0.63 -1.20
CA LYS A 243 -6.48 0.10 -0.03
C LYS A 243 -6.74 1.01 1.17
N ILE A 244 -7.42 0.46 2.15
CA ILE A 244 -7.79 1.14 3.39
C ILE A 244 -6.82 0.76 4.50
N GLY A 245 -5.67 1.45 4.51
CA GLY A 245 -4.55 1.30 5.45
C GLY A 245 -3.51 2.39 5.24
N GLY A 246 -2.33 2.25 5.84
CA GLY A 246 -1.21 3.18 5.66
C GLY A 246 -1.39 4.55 6.32
N LEU A 247 -2.37 4.72 7.24
CA LEU A 247 -2.57 6.00 7.96
C LEU A 247 -1.66 6.16 9.18
N ALA A 248 -0.84 5.16 9.51
CA ALA A 248 0.11 5.26 10.61
C ALA A 248 1.49 5.77 10.18
N MET A 249 1.65 6.14 8.90
CA MET A 249 2.87 6.81 8.42
C MET A 249 3.07 8.16 9.12
N PRO A 250 4.31 8.57 9.43
CA PRO A 250 4.61 9.87 10.03
C PRO A 250 4.03 11.05 9.24
N VAL A 251 3.96 10.97 7.91
CA VAL A 251 3.41 12.02 7.03
C VAL A 251 1.92 12.32 7.29
N ASN A 252 1.17 11.36 7.85
CA ASN A 252 -0.24 11.56 8.19
C ASN A 252 -0.44 12.42 9.44
N GLY A 253 0.62 12.65 10.23
CA GLY A 253 0.64 13.64 11.32
C GLY A 253 -0.02 13.21 12.63
N PHE A 254 -0.27 11.90 12.84
CA PHE A 254 -0.75 11.41 14.13
C PHE A 254 0.33 11.42 15.22
N GLY A 255 1.61 11.47 14.83
CA GLY A 255 2.74 11.66 15.73
C GLY A 255 3.05 10.47 16.63
N TRP A 256 2.52 9.29 16.32
CA TRP A 256 2.70 8.09 17.14
C TRP A 256 4.15 7.59 17.18
N ASP A 257 4.89 7.78 16.10
CA ASP A 257 6.32 7.45 15.97
C ASP A 257 7.23 8.25 16.92
N GLY A 258 6.73 9.34 17.52
CA GLY A 258 7.42 10.17 18.49
C GLY A 258 6.95 10.00 19.94
N MET A 259 6.00 9.09 20.22
CA MET A 259 5.44 8.89 21.55
C MET A 259 6.33 7.97 22.43
N ASP A 260 6.19 8.10 23.76
CA ASP A 260 6.89 7.24 24.72
C ASP A 260 6.50 5.76 24.58
N LYS A 261 5.29 5.47 24.14
CA LYS A 261 4.78 4.13 23.81
C LYS A 261 3.90 4.18 22.56
N PRO A 262 3.78 3.07 21.81
CA PRO A 262 2.87 2.98 20.68
C PRO A 262 1.40 3.07 21.12
N PRO A 263 0.49 3.51 20.22
CA PRO A 263 -0.95 3.54 20.49
C PRO A 263 -1.51 2.13 20.68
N SER A 264 -2.63 2.05 21.39
CA SER A 264 -3.50 0.87 21.43
C SER A 264 -4.38 0.80 20.19
N SER A 265 -4.97 -0.38 19.92
CA SER A 265 -5.91 -0.54 18.83
C SER A 265 -7.21 0.27 19.01
N ASP A 266 -7.59 0.62 20.25
CA ASP A 266 -8.70 1.54 20.50
C ASP A 266 -8.37 2.96 20.10
N GLU A 267 -7.15 3.43 20.42
CA GLU A 267 -6.67 4.76 20.03
C GLU A 267 -6.54 4.86 18.51
N VAL A 268 -5.98 3.84 17.85
CA VAL A 268 -5.88 3.77 16.39
C VAL A 268 -7.27 3.78 15.73
N ALA A 269 -8.17 2.91 16.17
CA ALA A 269 -9.52 2.83 15.63
C ALA A 269 -10.28 4.15 15.82
N ALA A 270 -10.15 4.80 16.98
CA ALA A 270 -10.81 6.08 17.26
C ALA A 270 -10.26 7.21 16.35
N ALA A 271 -8.94 7.28 16.20
CA ALA A 271 -8.28 8.34 15.42
C ALA A 271 -8.53 8.21 13.90
N HIS A 272 -8.59 6.97 13.39
CA HIS A 272 -8.71 6.72 11.96
C HIS A 272 -10.14 6.51 11.47
N ARG A 273 -11.11 6.32 12.38
CA ARG A 273 -12.48 5.88 12.09
C ARG A 273 -13.14 6.62 10.93
N ASP A 274 -13.03 7.95 10.91
CA ASP A 274 -13.71 8.77 9.91
C ASP A 274 -13.22 8.49 8.49
N TYR A 275 -11.91 8.31 8.29
CA TYR A 275 -11.34 7.97 6.99
C TYR A 275 -11.82 6.60 6.50
N TYR A 276 -11.83 5.60 7.40
CA TYR A 276 -12.24 4.24 7.04
C TYR A 276 -13.72 4.16 6.71
N LEU A 277 -14.59 4.64 7.60
CA LEU A 277 -16.05 4.53 7.41
C LEU A 277 -16.53 5.34 6.20
N GLU A 278 -16.03 6.55 6.01
CA GLU A 278 -16.36 7.39 4.84
C GLU A 278 -15.97 6.69 3.54
N THR A 279 -14.77 6.10 3.49
CA THR A 279 -14.29 5.38 2.29
C THR A 279 -15.12 4.14 2.03
N ILE A 280 -15.40 3.32 3.07
CA ILE A 280 -16.20 2.11 2.92
C ILE A 280 -17.64 2.45 2.50
N GLU A 281 -18.22 3.53 3.03
CA GLU A 281 -19.54 4.00 2.60
C GLU A 281 -19.56 4.46 1.14
N ALA A 282 -18.52 5.19 0.72
CA ALA A 282 -18.44 5.73 -0.64
C ALA A 282 -18.19 4.64 -1.69
N PHE A 283 -17.25 3.72 -1.46
CA PHE A 283 -16.84 2.69 -2.42
C PHE A 283 -17.65 1.40 -2.36
N GLY A 284 -18.23 1.10 -1.20
CA GLY A 284 -18.74 -0.23 -0.86
C GLY A 284 -17.63 -1.21 -0.44
N PRO A 285 -17.95 -2.17 0.46
CA PRO A 285 -16.99 -3.13 1.01
C PRO A 285 -16.25 -3.96 -0.06
N GLU A 286 -16.89 -4.21 -1.21
CA GLU A 286 -16.35 -5.01 -2.31
C GLU A 286 -15.24 -4.29 -3.09
N ARG A 287 -15.10 -2.98 -2.91
CA ARG A 287 -14.01 -2.20 -3.52
C ARG A 287 -13.00 -1.67 -2.50
N CYS A 288 -13.11 -2.12 -1.25
CA CYS A 288 -12.17 -1.79 -0.17
C CYS A 288 -11.38 -3.02 0.22
N MET A 289 -10.09 -2.87 0.52
CA MET A 289 -9.24 -3.92 1.09
C MET A 289 -8.34 -3.34 2.16
N PHE A 290 -8.39 -3.92 3.37
CA PHE A 290 -7.47 -3.59 4.45
C PHE A 290 -6.05 -3.98 4.07
N GLU A 291 -5.06 -3.15 4.41
CA GLU A 291 -3.63 -3.36 4.15
C GLU A 291 -2.78 -2.90 5.32
N SER A 292 -1.64 -3.53 5.58
CA SER A 292 -0.79 -3.14 6.71
C SER A 292 0.20 -2.02 6.40
N ASN A 293 0.67 -1.92 5.17
CA ASN A 293 1.78 -1.05 4.76
C ASN A 293 3.08 -1.30 5.57
N PHE A 294 3.31 -2.56 5.97
CA PHE A 294 4.50 -2.92 6.75
C PHE A 294 5.74 -3.09 5.85
N PRO A 295 6.91 -2.68 6.35
CA PRO A 295 7.21 -2.17 7.69
C PRO A 295 7.15 -0.64 7.83
N VAL A 296 6.53 0.11 6.93
CA VAL A 296 6.46 1.57 7.03
C VAL A 296 5.61 1.97 8.24
N ASP A 297 4.41 1.43 8.38
CA ASP A 297 3.53 1.71 9.52
C ASP A 297 4.05 1.11 10.85
N LYS A 298 5.00 0.16 10.79
CA LYS A 298 5.71 -0.35 11.98
C LYS A 298 6.51 0.72 12.72
N LEU A 299 6.74 1.88 12.10
CA LEU A 299 7.30 3.05 12.78
C LEU A 299 6.39 3.56 13.90
N SER A 300 5.09 3.32 13.80
CA SER A 300 4.06 3.87 14.70
C SER A 300 3.37 2.83 15.58
N LEU A 301 3.21 1.57 15.10
CA LEU A 301 2.43 0.56 15.81
C LEU A 301 2.83 -0.87 15.42
N SER A 302 2.44 -1.85 16.24
CA SER A 302 2.69 -3.26 15.96
C SER A 302 1.63 -3.83 15.00
N TYR A 303 1.98 -4.89 14.31
CA TYR A 303 1.11 -5.59 13.35
C TYR A 303 -0.18 -6.11 14.03
N ASN A 304 -0.05 -6.66 15.24
CA ASN A 304 -1.20 -7.12 16.02
C ASN A 304 -2.14 -5.96 16.38
N VAL A 305 -1.62 -4.83 16.85
CA VAL A 305 -2.42 -3.63 17.17
C VAL A 305 -3.12 -3.11 15.91
N TYR A 306 -2.44 -3.09 14.77
CA TYR A 306 -3.03 -2.68 13.50
C TYR A 306 -4.27 -3.53 13.16
N TRP A 307 -4.12 -4.86 13.10
CA TRP A 307 -5.23 -5.74 12.71
C TRP A 307 -6.37 -5.76 13.75
N ASN A 308 -6.05 -5.60 15.04
CA ASN A 308 -7.08 -5.40 16.06
C ASN A 308 -7.89 -4.12 15.80
N ALA A 309 -7.24 -3.01 15.45
CA ALA A 309 -7.92 -1.77 15.12
C ALA A 309 -8.83 -1.92 13.89
N MET A 310 -8.36 -2.59 12.83
CA MET A 310 -9.18 -2.86 11.63
C MET A 310 -10.40 -3.74 11.96
N LYS A 311 -10.24 -4.75 12.78
CA LYS A 311 -11.37 -5.60 13.24
C LYS A 311 -12.36 -4.82 14.09
N LYS A 312 -11.90 -3.87 14.93
CA LYS A 312 -12.80 -2.96 15.69
C LYS A 312 -13.57 -2.01 14.76
N ILE A 313 -12.93 -1.44 13.73
CA ILE A 313 -13.59 -0.60 12.73
C ILE A 313 -14.63 -1.39 11.96
N ALA A 314 -14.31 -2.63 11.58
CA ALA A 314 -15.18 -3.50 10.81
C ALA A 314 -16.29 -4.19 11.63
N ALA A 315 -16.32 -4.06 12.95
CA ALA A 315 -17.18 -4.85 13.83
C ALA A 315 -18.70 -4.75 13.53
N ASN A 316 -19.16 -3.64 12.97
CA ASN A 316 -20.57 -3.40 12.65
C ASN A 316 -20.97 -3.81 11.22
N PHE A 317 -20.03 -4.25 10.40
CA PHE A 317 -20.30 -4.78 9.06
C PHE A 317 -20.71 -6.25 9.13
N SER A 318 -21.50 -6.71 8.18
CA SER A 318 -21.88 -8.11 8.08
C SER A 318 -20.67 -9.02 7.85
N PRO A 319 -20.77 -10.34 8.16
CA PRO A 319 -19.66 -11.27 7.88
C PRO A 319 -19.22 -11.29 6.41
N ALA A 320 -20.13 -11.09 5.46
CA ALA A 320 -19.80 -11.04 4.03
C ALA A 320 -19.04 -9.77 3.67
N GLU A 321 -19.44 -8.62 4.19
CA GLU A 321 -18.73 -7.34 3.99
C GLU A 321 -17.34 -7.37 4.61
N GLN A 322 -17.22 -7.92 5.82
CA GLN A 322 -15.93 -8.13 6.47
C GLN A 322 -15.04 -9.06 5.63
N HIS A 323 -15.58 -10.17 5.11
CA HIS A 323 -14.83 -11.08 4.24
C HIS A 323 -14.35 -10.37 2.96
N SER A 324 -15.18 -9.51 2.37
CA SER A 324 -14.77 -8.68 1.21
C SER A 324 -13.55 -7.84 1.56
N MET A 325 -13.59 -7.09 2.65
CA MET A 325 -12.51 -6.14 3.01
C MET A 325 -11.22 -6.82 3.51
N PHE A 326 -11.33 -7.95 4.23
CA PHE A 326 -10.16 -8.65 4.77
C PHE A 326 -9.53 -9.66 3.79
N TYR A 327 -10.27 -10.08 2.76
CA TYR A 327 -9.83 -11.19 1.92
C TYR A 327 -10.20 -11.04 0.43
N ALA A 328 -11.50 -11.08 0.11
CA ALA A 328 -11.95 -11.33 -1.26
C ALA A 328 -11.64 -10.20 -2.24
N THR A 329 -11.62 -8.95 -1.79
CA THR A 329 -11.25 -7.81 -2.65
C THR A 329 -9.79 -7.89 -3.07
N ALA A 330 -8.87 -8.19 -2.15
CA ALA A 330 -7.46 -8.36 -2.47
C ALA A 330 -7.23 -9.58 -3.38
N GLU A 331 -7.87 -10.72 -3.08
CA GLU A 331 -7.77 -11.94 -3.89
C GLU A 331 -8.19 -11.69 -5.34
N ARG A 332 -9.36 -11.06 -5.54
CA ARG A 332 -9.89 -10.73 -6.87
C ARG A 332 -9.02 -9.70 -7.59
N THR A 333 -8.64 -8.61 -6.91
CA THR A 333 -7.90 -7.50 -7.51
C THR A 333 -6.55 -7.96 -8.06
N TYR A 334 -5.83 -8.77 -7.28
CA TYR A 334 -4.50 -9.24 -7.65
C TYR A 334 -4.50 -10.69 -8.18
N ARG A 335 -5.66 -11.32 -8.37
CA ARG A 335 -5.78 -12.71 -8.91
C ARG A 335 -4.90 -13.70 -8.14
N LEU A 336 -5.07 -13.76 -6.81
CA LEU A 336 -4.23 -14.53 -5.88
C LEU A 336 -4.75 -15.96 -5.68
N THR A 337 -5.07 -16.64 -6.73
CA THR A 337 -5.56 -18.05 -6.70
C THR A 337 -4.45 -19.04 -6.44
#